data_e82b3405a9045af063171aa57eb2f2b5
#
_entry.id   e82b3405a9045af063171aa57eb2f2b5
#
_cell.length_a   1.000
_cell.length_b   1.000
_cell.length_c   1.000
_cell.angle_alpha   90.00
_cell.angle_beta   90.00
_cell.angle_gamma   90.00
#
_symmetry.space_group_name_H-M   'P 1'
#
loop_
_entity.id
_entity.type
_entity.pdbx_description
1 polymer ?
#
loop_
_entity_poly.entity_id
_entity_poly.type
_entity_poly.pdbx_seq_one_letter_code
_entity_poly.pdbx_strand_id
1 'polypeptide(L)'
;MTTVSTNDFDQQHLWHPYASLPPTYPNIVIDRADGIYIVTEDGTRLIDGMSSWWASVHGYNHPKLNAAMIKQLGKMAHVMFGGLTHQPAINLGKKLLSIVPAGLDAIFYADSGSIAVEVALKMALQYQIAAKRPTKQQFASTHSGYYGDTWHAMSVCDPINGMHSLYGKQLPMQHFVAAPPMGFERDLTQSEREALTEFFVKNSDQLAGFIIEPIIQGAGGMRFYSPQYFQLLRQLCDEHNVVLIADEIATGFGRSGKLFACEHAAISPDIMTIGKALTGGYMTFAATLCTRTIADIISQSDYPSLMHGPTFMGNPLACAVACASIDLILSYDIEARTANMQSVMEQQLAPAVSLNGVAEVRCLGAVAVIELQEAVNMPVFQSLLIENGIWVRPFGKLVYIMPPYVITDDELTTLCQALLKVVSSYLTRKD
;
A
#
# COMPACT_ATOMS: atom_id res chain seq x y z
N MET A 1 -35.77 22.87 15.55
CA MET A 1 -34.85 22.20 14.61
C MET A 1 -34.68 20.80 15.15
N THR A 2 -35.23 19.80 14.49
CA THR A 2 -34.94 18.38 14.83
C THR A 2 -33.45 18.15 14.61
N THR A 3 -32.71 17.81 15.66
CA THR A 3 -31.30 17.41 15.57
C THR A 3 -31.27 16.14 14.74
N VAL A 4 -30.78 16.25 13.49
CA VAL A 4 -30.46 15.11 12.64
C VAL A 4 -29.38 14.32 13.38
N SER A 5 -29.53 13.01 13.53
CA SER A 5 -28.51 12.21 14.19
C SER A 5 -27.20 12.23 13.38
N THR A 6 -26.06 12.04 14.05
CA THR A 6 -24.75 11.99 13.39
C THR A 6 -24.74 11.01 12.21
N ASN A 7 -25.34 9.84 12.41
CA ASN A 7 -25.39 8.79 11.41
C ASN A 7 -26.33 9.14 10.24
N ASP A 8 -27.46 9.81 10.50
CA ASP A 8 -28.40 10.25 9.44
C ASP A 8 -27.76 11.31 8.53
N PHE A 9 -26.98 12.24 9.11
CA PHE A 9 -26.26 13.24 8.33
C PHE A 9 -25.18 12.59 7.45
N ASP A 10 -24.38 11.68 8.03
CA ASP A 10 -23.36 10.94 7.30
C ASP A 10 -23.96 10.20 6.10
N GLN A 11 -25.01 9.41 6.33
CA GLN A 11 -25.65 8.63 5.28
C GLN A 11 -26.24 9.46 4.14
N GLN A 12 -26.67 10.68 4.43
CA GLN A 12 -27.29 11.55 3.41
C GLN A 12 -26.30 12.43 2.66
N HIS A 13 -25.14 12.75 3.26
CA HIS A 13 -24.30 13.84 2.76
C HIS A 13 -22.83 13.49 2.58
N LEU A 14 -22.29 12.42 3.20
CA LEU A 14 -20.89 12.05 3.10
C LEU A 14 -20.69 10.81 2.23
N TRP A 15 -19.96 10.98 1.14
CA TRP A 15 -19.68 9.89 0.22
C TRP A 15 -18.45 9.12 0.68
N HIS A 16 -18.63 7.86 1.06
CA HIS A 16 -17.55 7.00 1.51
C HIS A 16 -16.83 6.29 0.33
N PRO A 17 -15.57 5.90 0.52
CA PRO A 17 -14.81 5.20 -0.53
C PRO A 17 -15.52 3.93 -1.00
N TYR A 18 -15.64 3.79 -2.32
CA TYR A 18 -16.25 2.63 -2.99
C TYR A 18 -17.68 2.28 -2.55
N ALA A 19 -18.42 3.25 -2.07
CA ALA A 19 -19.81 3.10 -1.64
C ALA A 19 -20.77 3.95 -2.47
N SER A 20 -22.06 3.60 -2.43
CA SER A 20 -23.14 4.47 -2.93
C SER A 20 -23.44 5.60 -1.91
N LEU A 21 -24.16 6.61 -2.34
CA LEU A 21 -24.79 7.61 -1.47
C LEU A 21 -26.30 7.57 -1.71
N PRO A 22 -27.14 7.21 -0.74
CA PRO A 22 -26.77 6.70 0.59
C PRO A 22 -26.04 5.35 0.51
N PRO A 23 -25.25 4.97 1.55
CA PRO A 23 -24.61 3.68 1.61
C PRO A 23 -25.62 2.55 1.77
N THR A 24 -25.29 1.34 1.31
CA THR A 24 -26.17 0.17 1.37
C THR A 24 -26.35 -0.40 2.79
N TYR A 25 -25.50 0.00 3.72
CA TYR A 25 -25.55 -0.32 5.15
C TYR A 25 -24.89 0.81 5.94
N PRO A 26 -25.30 1.02 7.22
CA PRO A 26 -24.82 2.15 7.99
C PRO A 26 -23.33 2.05 8.31
N ASN A 27 -22.66 3.20 8.27
CA ASN A 27 -21.29 3.31 8.77
C ASN A 27 -21.28 3.30 10.31
N ILE A 28 -20.16 2.94 10.91
CA ILE A 28 -19.95 2.94 12.35
C ILE A 28 -19.33 4.27 12.74
N VAL A 29 -19.99 4.98 13.65
CA VAL A 29 -19.46 6.24 14.18
C VAL A 29 -18.37 5.96 15.21
N ILE A 30 -17.18 6.45 14.95
CA ILE A 30 -16.00 6.29 15.83
C ILE A 30 -15.81 7.58 16.63
N ASP A 31 -15.76 7.46 17.95
CA ASP A 31 -15.49 8.55 18.89
C ASP A 31 -13.98 8.83 19.01
N ARG A 32 -13.20 7.79 19.25
CA ARG A 32 -11.75 7.87 19.46
C ARG A 32 -11.04 6.58 19.06
N ALA A 33 -9.71 6.67 18.98
CA ALA A 33 -8.87 5.51 18.80
C ALA A 33 -7.60 5.63 19.67
N ASP A 34 -7.15 4.52 20.24
CA ASP A 34 -5.98 4.46 21.12
C ASP A 34 -5.32 3.07 21.08
N GLY A 35 -3.99 3.03 20.99
CA GLY A 35 -3.27 1.78 20.80
C GLY A 35 -3.77 1.02 19.56
N ILE A 36 -4.21 -0.21 19.75
CA ILE A 36 -4.75 -1.05 18.66
C ILE A 36 -6.28 -0.95 18.52
N TYR A 37 -6.93 -0.12 19.33
CA TYR A 37 -8.37 -0.07 19.43
C TYR A 37 -8.97 1.16 18.75
N ILE A 38 -10.05 0.95 18.02
CA ILE A 38 -11.04 1.97 17.67
C ILE A 38 -12.23 1.84 18.63
N VAL A 39 -12.80 2.97 19.03
CA VAL A 39 -13.90 3.02 20.01
C VAL A 39 -15.07 3.75 19.38
N THR A 40 -16.19 3.08 19.31
CA THR A 40 -17.42 3.62 18.74
C THR A 40 -18.06 4.65 19.67
N GLU A 41 -19.02 5.44 19.16
CA GLU A 41 -19.74 6.47 19.93
C GLU A 41 -20.47 5.89 21.15
N ASP A 42 -20.94 4.64 21.10
CA ASP A 42 -21.57 3.95 22.23
C ASP A 42 -20.54 3.31 23.21
N GLY A 43 -19.25 3.49 22.96
CA GLY A 43 -18.18 3.01 23.82
C GLY A 43 -17.69 1.58 23.52
N THR A 44 -18.21 0.91 22.50
CA THR A 44 -17.72 -0.41 22.08
C THR A 44 -16.29 -0.33 21.59
N ARG A 45 -15.42 -1.19 22.13
CA ARG A 45 -13.99 -1.26 21.72
C ARG A 45 -13.81 -2.39 20.70
N LEU A 46 -13.18 -2.06 19.58
CA LEU A 46 -12.88 -3.00 18.51
C LEU A 46 -11.37 -3.04 18.27
N ILE A 47 -10.77 -4.22 18.23
CA ILE A 47 -9.37 -4.38 17.80
C ILE A 47 -9.32 -4.11 16.30
N ASP A 48 -8.52 -3.12 15.89
CA ASP A 48 -8.31 -2.82 14.46
C ASP A 48 -7.33 -3.81 13.82
N GLY A 49 -7.86 -4.78 13.09
CA GLY A 49 -7.07 -5.71 12.28
C GLY A 49 -6.58 -5.13 10.95
N MET A 50 -6.87 -3.85 10.64
CA MET A 50 -6.59 -3.25 9.32
C MET A 50 -5.49 -2.18 9.34
N SER A 51 -5.06 -1.71 10.54
CA SER A 51 -4.20 -0.54 10.68
C SER A 51 -4.66 0.63 9.79
N SER A 52 -5.97 0.93 9.78
CA SER A 52 -6.58 1.93 8.89
C SER A 52 -6.05 1.83 7.45
N TRP A 53 -6.20 0.68 6.82
CA TRP A 53 -5.68 0.37 5.49
C TRP A 53 -4.16 0.57 5.38
N TRP A 54 -3.39 -0.20 6.16
CA TRP A 54 -1.93 -0.31 6.13
C TRP A 54 -1.17 0.86 6.80
N ALA A 55 -1.83 1.95 7.18
CA ALA A 55 -1.14 3.18 7.56
C ALA A 55 -0.75 3.23 9.05
N SER A 56 -1.67 2.84 9.97
CA SER A 56 -1.50 3.02 11.42
C SER A 56 -0.64 1.90 12.05
N VAL A 57 0.57 1.73 11.54
CA VAL A 57 1.48 0.64 11.95
C VAL A 57 1.95 0.72 13.41
N HIS A 58 1.89 1.90 14.01
CA HIS A 58 2.20 2.14 15.43
C HIS A 58 0.95 2.15 16.33
N GLY A 59 -0.20 1.74 15.79
CA GLY A 59 -1.48 1.97 16.43
C GLY A 59 -1.89 3.44 16.41
N TYR A 60 -2.89 3.75 17.21
CA TYR A 60 -3.49 5.08 17.29
C TYR A 60 -2.94 5.88 18.47
N ASN A 61 -3.00 7.20 18.36
CA ASN A 61 -2.68 8.13 19.45
C ASN A 61 -1.28 7.89 20.09
N HIS A 62 -0.30 7.52 19.27
CA HIS A 62 1.04 7.18 19.76
C HIS A 62 1.77 8.41 20.32
N PRO A 63 2.26 8.40 21.59
CA PRO A 63 2.75 9.59 22.27
C PRO A 63 3.95 10.25 21.57
N LYS A 64 4.87 9.48 20.97
CA LYS A 64 6.02 10.04 20.23
C LYS A 64 5.58 10.73 18.94
N LEU A 65 4.58 10.21 18.24
CA LEU A 65 4.04 10.84 17.02
C LEU A 65 3.27 12.12 17.37
N ASN A 66 2.43 12.08 18.41
CA ASN A 66 1.75 13.26 18.94
C ASN A 66 2.75 14.36 19.32
N ALA A 67 3.80 14.01 20.06
CA ALA A 67 4.83 14.97 20.47
C ALA A 67 5.56 15.60 19.27
N ALA A 68 5.85 14.83 18.22
CA ALA A 68 6.46 15.33 16.99
C ALA A 68 5.57 16.35 16.28
N MET A 69 4.26 16.05 16.17
CA MET A 69 3.26 16.95 15.57
C MET A 69 3.12 18.24 16.38
N ILE A 70 2.92 18.15 17.70
CA ILE A 70 2.77 19.32 18.60
C ILE A 70 4.01 20.21 18.53
N LYS A 71 5.20 19.62 18.58
CA LYS A 71 6.46 20.36 18.47
C LYS A 71 6.59 21.10 17.15
N GLN A 72 6.23 20.47 16.04
CA GLN A 72 6.30 21.10 14.72
C GLN A 72 5.21 22.15 14.54
N LEU A 73 4.00 21.92 15.06
CA LEU A 73 2.90 22.90 15.04
C LEU A 73 3.27 24.20 15.72
N GLY A 74 4.02 24.14 16.82
CA GLY A 74 4.55 25.32 17.51
C GLY A 74 5.57 26.15 16.70
N LYS A 75 6.04 25.65 15.56
CA LYS A 75 6.94 26.36 14.64
C LYS A 75 6.22 26.84 13.39
N MET A 76 5.66 25.92 12.62
CA MET A 76 4.87 26.17 11.43
C MET A 76 4.11 24.91 11.02
N ALA A 77 2.85 25.06 10.65
CA ALA A 77 2.03 23.98 10.11
C ALA A 77 2.37 23.69 8.64
N HIS A 78 2.55 24.76 7.85
CA HIS A 78 2.85 24.67 6.42
C HIS A 78 3.68 25.88 5.96
N VAL A 79 4.48 25.66 4.94
CA VAL A 79 5.09 26.66 4.07
C VAL A 79 5.28 26.03 2.68
N MET A 80 5.06 26.79 1.60
CA MET A 80 5.24 26.27 0.25
C MET A 80 6.69 25.80 0.02
N PHE A 81 6.87 24.71 -0.73
CA PHE A 81 8.19 24.14 -1.02
C PHE A 81 8.85 24.74 -2.28
N GLY A 82 8.11 25.51 -3.06
CA GLY A 82 8.61 26.20 -4.25
C GLY A 82 9.55 27.37 -3.87
N GLY A 83 10.84 27.22 -4.11
CA GLY A 83 11.87 28.21 -3.78
C GLY A 83 12.23 28.29 -2.28
N LEU A 84 11.57 27.51 -1.42
CA LEU A 84 11.82 27.43 0.01
C LEU A 84 12.15 25.98 0.40
N THR A 85 12.84 25.82 1.54
CA THR A 85 13.07 24.52 2.18
C THR A 85 12.97 24.66 3.69
N HIS A 86 12.92 23.53 4.39
CA HIS A 86 12.82 23.55 5.84
C HIS A 86 13.43 22.29 6.47
N GLN A 87 13.85 22.41 7.70
CA GLN A 87 14.55 21.34 8.42
C GLN A 87 13.80 20.00 8.49
N PRO A 88 12.46 19.92 8.71
CA PRO A 88 11.72 18.66 8.67
C PRO A 88 11.87 17.89 7.34
N ALA A 89 11.77 18.56 6.19
CA ALA A 89 11.96 17.92 4.89
C ALA A 89 13.40 17.40 4.70
N ILE A 90 14.40 18.21 5.09
CA ILE A 90 15.81 17.83 5.03
C ILE A 90 16.08 16.60 5.92
N ASN A 91 15.55 16.59 7.14
CA ASN A 91 15.73 15.48 8.08
C ASN A 91 15.07 14.21 7.57
N LEU A 92 13.85 14.32 7.03
CA LEU A 92 13.14 13.19 6.41
C LEU A 92 13.92 12.64 5.21
N GLY A 93 14.42 13.52 4.33
CA GLY A 93 15.22 13.09 3.18
C GLY A 93 16.46 12.31 3.61
N LYS A 94 17.21 12.81 4.60
CA LYS A 94 18.38 12.09 5.15
C LYS A 94 18.02 10.72 5.71
N LYS A 95 16.90 10.62 6.45
CA LYS A 95 16.44 9.34 7.02
C LYS A 95 16.03 8.37 5.92
N LEU A 96 15.25 8.82 4.95
CA LEU A 96 14.83 7.96 3.83
C LEU A 96 16.04 7.41 3.08
N LEU A 97 16.97 8.27 2.67
CA LEU A 97 18.18 7.84 1.93
C LEU A 97 19.10 6.91 2.75
N SER A 98 18.97 6.88 4.06
CA SER A 98 19.73 5.95 4.90
C SER A 98 19.11 4.56 5.05
N ILE A 99 17.86 4.37 4.63
CA ILE A 99 17.11 3.12 4.84
C ILE A 99 16.58 2.48 3.55
N VAL A 100 16.42 3.26 2.47
CA VAL A 100 15.93 2.73 1.18
C VAL A 100 17.00 1.89 0.48
N PRO A 101 16.62 1.01 -0.45
CA PRO A 101 17.56 0.24 -1.25
C PRO A 101 18.63 1.10 -1.90
N ALA A 102 19.84 0.56 -1.98
CA ALA A 102 21.00 1.26 -2.51
C ALA A 102 20.76 1.77 -3.94
N GLY A 103 21.29 2.97 -4.25
CA GLY A 103 21.17 3.59 -5.57
C GLY A 103 20.02 4.58 -5.69
N LEU A 104 19.00 4.54 -4.84
CA LEU A 104 17.98 5.58 -4.75
C LEU A 104 18.59 6.79 -4.02
N ASP A 105 18.60 7.97 -4.67
CA ASP A 105 19.38 9.12 -4.19
C ASP A 105 18.68 10.49 -4.37
N ALA A 106 17.54 10.54 -5.04
CA ALA A 106 16.74 11.74 -5.21
C ALA A 106 15.30 11.50 -4.76
N ILE A 107 14.68 12.50 -4.13
CA ILE A 107 13.36 12.38 -3.51
C ILE A 107 12.44 13.48 -4.00
N PHE A 108 11.24 13.11 -4.42
CA PHE A 108 10.12 13.99 -4.66
C PHE A 108 9.01 13.69 -3.66
N TYR A 109 8.68 14.64 -2.80
CA TYR A 109 7.56 14.51 -1.84
C TYR A 109 6.23 14.68 -2.54
N ALA A 110 5.25 13.85 -2.17
CA ALA A 110 3.90 13.84 -2.74
C ALA A 110 2.83 13.85 -1.65
N ASP A 111 1.62 14.28 -1.99
CA ASP A 111 0.52 14.42 -1.03
C ASP A 111 -0.16 13.10 -0.69
N SER A 112 -0.10 12.11 -1.58
CA SER A 112 -0.70 10.79 -1.40
C SER A 112 0.00 9.73 -2.23
N GLY A 113 -0.30 8.45 -1.97
CA GLY A 113 0.24 7.33 -2.75
C GLY A 113 -0.08 7.42 -4.23
N SER A 114 -1.33 7.72 -4.61
CA SER A 114 -1.71 7.89 -6.02
C SER A 114 -0.91 8.99 -6.70
N ILE A 115 -0.65 10.10 -5.99
CA ILE A 115 0.17 11.20 -6.52
C ILE A 115 1.64 10.78 -6.63
N ALA A 116 2.18 10.00 -5.70
CA ALA A 116 3.54 9.47 -5.84
C ALA A 116 3.68 8.58 -7.08
N VAL A 117 2.67 7.76 -7.39
CA VAL A 117 2.62 6.97 -8.63
C VAL A 117 2.54 7.86 -9.86
N GLU A 118 1.69 8.89 -9.88
CA GLU A 118 1.64 9.88 -10.99
C GLU A 118 3.00 10.51 -11.24
N VAL A 119 3.72 10.87 -10.17
CA VAL A 119 5.08 11.43 -10.26
C VAL A 119 6.07 10.40 -10.80
N ALA A 120 6.00 9.15 -10.35
CA ALA A 120 6.86 8.06 -10.82
C ALA A 120 6.69 7.80 -12.33
N LEU A 121 5.44 7.77 -12.82
CA LEU A 121 5.13 7.58 -14.23
C LEU A 121 5.64 8.78 -15.06
N LYS A 122 5.39 10.03 -14.62
CA LYS A 122 5.94 11.24 -15.27
C LYS A 122 7.46 11.21 -15.32
N MET A 123 8.10 10.84 -14.22
CA MET A 123 9.56 10.79 -14.10
C MET A 123 10.16 9.75 -15.05
N ALA A 124 9.58 8.55 -15.13
CA ALA A 124 10.02 7.52 -16.06
C ALA A 124 9.87 7.95 -17.53
N LEU A 125 8.73 8.56 -17.89
CA LEU A 125 8.50 9.07 -19.24
C LEU A 125 9.48 10.16 -19.59
N GLN A 126 9.65 11.15 -18.72
CA GLN A 126 10.57 12.27 -18.95
C GLN A 126 12.03 11.80 -19.05
N TYR A 127 12.43 10.81 -18.24
CA TYR A 127 13.73 10.17 -18.34
C TYR A 127 13.95 9.52 -19.69
N GLN A 128 13.00 8.76 -20.23
CA GLN A 128 13.16 8.13 -21.56
C GLN A 128 13.30 9.17 -22.68
N ILE A 129 12.52 10.25 -22.62
CA ILE A 129 12.61 11.36 -23.57
C ILE A 129 14.01 12.04 -23.47
N ALA A 130 14.45 12.34 -22.25
CA ALA A 130 15.76 12.95 -21.99
C ALA A 130 16.91 12.05 -22.42
N ALA A 131 16.77 10.74 -22.25
CA ALA A 131 17.73 9.71 -22.68
C ALA A 131 17.69 9.43 -24.20
N LYS A 132 16.96 10.27 -24.98
CA LYS A 132 16.83 10.13 -26.44
C LYS A 132 16.18 8.82 -26.90
N ARG A 133 15.20 8.32 -26.14
CA ARG A 133 14.40 7.14 -26.46
C ARG A 133 12.91 7.53 -26.61
N PRO A 134 12.55 8.37 -27.59
CA PRO A 134 11.22 8.99 -27.68
C PRO A 134 10.08 8.01 -28.03
N THR A 135 10.38 6.78 -28.44
CA THR A 135 9.39 5.73 -28.69
C THR A 135 8.85 5.11 -27.40
N LYS A 136 9.62 5.17 -26.32
CA LYS A 136 9.26 4.59 -25.01
C LYS A 136 8.29 5.52 -24.27
N GLN A 137 6.98 5.37 -24.52
CA GLN A 137 5.93 6.25 -24.00
C GLN A 137 4.82 5.52 -23.23
N GLN A 138 4.79 4.20 -23.30
CA GLN A 138 3.80 3.38 -22.62
C GLN A 138 4.38 2.73 -21.37
N PHE A 139 3.50 2.26 -20.52
CA PHE A 139 3.89 1.53 -19.32
C PHE A 139 3.44 0.07 -19.42
N ALA A 140 4.09 -0.77 -18.65
CA ALA A 140 3.65 -2.12 -18.40
C ALA A 140 3.36 -2.32 -16.91
N SER A 141 2.41 -3.22 -16.63
CA SER A 141 2.09 -3.70 -15.30
C SER A 141 1.60 -5.14 -15.36
N THR A 142 1.33 -5.71 -14.20
CA THR A 142 0.75 -7.05 -14.09
C THR A 142 -0.76 -6.98 -13.86
N HIS A 143 -1.51 -7.97 -14.31
CA HIS A 143 -2.85 -8.16 -13.78
C HIS A 143 -2.81 -8.29 -12.26
N SER A 144 -3.93 -8.00 -11.60
CA SER A 144 -4.05 -7.90 -10.14
C SER A 144 -3.19 -6.79 -9.50
N GLY A 145 -2.68 -5.83 -10.26
CA GLY A 145 -1.99 -4.64 -9.73
C GLY A 145 -2.96 -3.51 -9.38
N TYR A 146 -2.67 -2.78 -8.30
CA TYR A 146 -3.39 -1.57 -7.90
C TYR A 146 -2.41 -0.47 -7.46
N TYR A 147 -2.51 0.72 -8.06
CA TYR A 147 -1.56 1.81 -7.89
C TYR A 147 -2.20 3.15 -7.54
N GLY A 148 -3.50 3.16 -7.22
CA GLY A 148 -4.25 4.34 -6.80
C GLY A 148 -5.39 4.71 -7.74
N ASP A 149 -6.09 5.80 -7.40
CA ASP A 149 -7.37 6.20 -8.00
C ASP A 149 -7.27 7.48 -8.83
N THR A 150 -6.08 8.05 -9.03
CA THR A 150 -5.89 9.17 -9.96
C THR A 150 -5.80 8.66 -11.39
N TRP A 151 -6.03 9.56 -12.35
CA TRP A 151 -6.31 9.20 -13.74
C TRP A 151 -5.22 8.34 -14.41
N HIS A 152 -3.96 8.70 -14.24
CA HIS A 152 -2.88 7.92 -14.86
C HIS A 152 -2.50 6.71 -14.00
N ALA A 153 -2.59 6.82 -12.66
CA ALA A 153 -2.42 5.66 -11.77
C ALA A 153 -3.45 4.57 -12.08
N MET A 154 -4.72 4.93 -12.35
CA MET A 154 -5.74 3.97 -12.79
C MET A 154 -5.38 3.26 -14.10
N SER A 155 -4.67 3.94 -15.02
CA SER A 155 -4.30 3.36 -16.33
C SER A 155 -3.34 2.17 -16.22
N VAL A 156 -2.58 2.09 -15.14
CA VAL A 156 -1.65 0.98 -14.87
C VAL A 156 -2.20 -0.07 -13.89
N CYS A 157 -3.39 0.17 -13.29
CA CYS A 157 -4.11 -0.84 -12.52
C CYS A 157 -4.71 -1.91 -13.42
N ASP A 158 -4.98 -3.10 -12.86
CA ASP A 158 -5.63 -4.21 -13.59
C ASP A 158 -6.92 -3.74 -14.29
N PRO A 159 -7.00 -3.79 -15.62
CA PRO A 159 -8.16 -3.29 -16.36
C PRO A 159 -9.38 -4.23 -16.32
N ILE A 160 -9.20 -5.49 -15.91
CA ILE A 160 -10.24 -6.53 -15.93
C ILE A 160 -10.86 -6.70 -14.55
N ASN A 161 -10.02 -6.94 -13.56
CA ASN A 161 -10.44 -7.23 -12.18
C ASN A 161 -10.28 -6.02 -11.25
N GLY A 162 -9.78 -4.90 -11.78
CA GLY A 162 -9.58 -3.68 -11.02
C GLY A 162 -10.87 -2.93 -10.74
N MET A 163 -10.83 -2.05 -9.74
CA MET A 163 -11.96 -1.21 -9.30
C MET A 163 -12.35 -0.12 -10.33
N HIS A 164 -11.56 0.06 -11.39
CA HIS A 164 -11.66 1.19 -12.33
C HIS A 164 -12.24 0.82 -13.69
N SER A 165 -12.85 -0.35 -13.84
CA SER A 165 -13.38 -0.85 -15.14
C SER A 165 -14.37 0.12 -15.80
N LEU A 166 -15.10 0.92 -14.99
CA LEU A 166 -15.99 1.97 -15.49
C LEU A 166 -15.26 2.99 -16.38
N TYR A 167 -14.03 3.32 -16.05
CA TYR A 167 -13.24 4.36 -16.73
C TYR A 167 -12.33 3.78 -17.83
N GLY A 168 -12.28 2.47 -18.02
CA GLY A 168 -11.30 1.80 -18.86
C GLY A 168 -11.19 2.33 -20.30
N LYS A 169 -12.30 2.76 -20.89
CA LYS A 169 -12.31 3.35 -22.25
C LYS A 169 -11.73 4.75 -22.34
N GLN A 170 -11.59 5.44 -21.22
CA GLN A 170 -11.10 6.83 -21.13
C GLN A 170 -9.63 6.90 -20.70
N LEU A 171 -9.09 5.80 -20.19
CA LEU A 171 -7.71 5.73 -19.72
C LEU A 171 -6.74 5.51 -20.88
N PRO A 172 -5.49 5.99 -20.79
CA PRO A 172 -4.46 5.64 -21.74
C PRO A 172 -4.27 4.12 -21.82
N MET A 173 -4.07 3.61 -23.04
CA MET A 173 -3.77 2.19 -23.22
C MET A 173 -2.35 1.87 -22.72
N GLN A 174 -2.26 0.88 -21.83
CA GLN A 174 -1.01 0.36 -21.28
C GLN A 174 -0.89 -1.14 -21.57
N HIS A 175 0.27 -1.70 -21.28
CA HIS A 175 0.54 -3.12 -21.47
C HIS A 175 0.34 -3.90 -20.17
N PHE A 176 -0.26 -5.08 -20.26
CA PHE A 176 -0.45 -5.94 -19.09
C PHE A 176 0.06 -7.34 -19.38
N VAL A 177 0.79 -7.88 -18.40
CA VAL A 177 1.17 -9.29 -18.35
C VAL A 177 0.32 -10.02 -17.32
N ALA A 178 0.32 -11.35 -17.38
CA ALA A 178 -0.32 -12.16 -16.34
C ALA A 178 0.16 -11.78 -14.95
N ALA A 179 -0.72 -11.86 -13.94
CA ALA A 179 -0.32 -11.68 -12.56
C ALA A 179 0.81 -12.63 -12.19
N PRO A 180 1.79 -12.23 -11.36
CA PRO A 180 2.81 -13.13 -10.87
C PRO A 180 2.17 -14.38 -10.27
N PRO A 181 2.71 -15.58 -10.53
CA PRO A 181 2.17 -16.80 -9.96
C PRO A 181 2.21 -16.77 -8.44
N MET A 182 1.12 -17.17 -7.77
CA MET A 182 1.04 -17.21 -6.32
C MET A 182 1.98 -18.25 -5.72
N GLY A 183 2.49 -17.94 -4.52
CA GLY A 183 3.39 -18.76 -3.73
C GLY A 183 4.75 -18.06 -3.53
N PHE A 184 4.97 -17.60 -2.29
CA PHE A 184 6.19 -16.86 -1.95
C PHE A 184 7.45 -17.75 -2.08
N GLU A 185 7.39 -18.99 -1.60
CA GLU A 185 8.52 -19.94 -1.57
C GLU A 185 8.66 -20.77 -2.85
N ARG A 186 7.79 -20.57 -3.83
CA ARG A 186 7.84 -21.40 -5.04
C ARG A 186 8.86 -20.91 -6.07
N ASP A 187 9.42 -21.85 -6.82
CA ASP A 187 10.22 -21.54 -7.99
C ASP A 187 9.35 -21.15 -9.19
N LEU A 188 9.86 -20.24 -10.01
CA LEU A 188 9.28 -19.98 -11.33
C LEU A 188 9.54 -21.13 -12.28
N THR A 189 8.51 -21.59 -12.97
CA THR A 189 8.66 -22.56 -14.07
C THR A 189 9.33 -21.93 -15.28
N GLN A 190 9.87 -22.77 -16.17
CA GLN A 190 10.50 -22.31 -17.40
C GLN A 190 9.49 -21.55 -18.29
N SER A 191 8.24 -22.03 -18.40
CA SER A 191 7.19 -21.35 -19.19
C SER A 191 6.82 -19.98 -18.65
N GLU A 192 6.84 -19.79 -17.33
CA GLU A 192 6.58 -18.47 -16.70
C GLU A 192 7.71 -17.48 -16.99
N ARG A 193 8.96 -17.96 -16.98
CA ARG A 193 10.13 -17.15 -17.34
C ARG A 193 10.07 -16.75 -18.83
N GLU A 194 9.81 -17.72 -19.70
CA GLU A 194 9.70 -17.49 -21.14
C GLU A 194 8.57 -16.49 -21.46
N ALA A 195 7.39 -16.65 -20.87
CA ALA A 195 6.26 -15.73 -21.11
C ALA A 195 6.58 -14.28 -20.78
N LEU A 196 7.28 -14.02 -19.65
CA LEU A 196 7.70 -12.66 -19.29
C LEU A 196 8.80 -12.15 -20.23
N THR A 197 9.76 -13.01 -20.62
CA THR A 197 10.83 -12.65 -21.56
C THR A 197 10.26 -12.30 -22.94
N GLU A 198 9.36 -13.12 -23.48
CA GLU A 198 8.70 -12.88 -24.76
C GLU A 198 7.91 -11.55 -24.75
N PHE A 199 7.26 -11.24 -23.63
CA PHE A 199 6.58 -9.94 -23.49
C PHE A 199 7.55 -8.78 -23.66
N PHE A 200 8.72 -8.82 -23.02
CA PHE A 200 9.73 -7.77 -23.15
C PHE A 200 10.31 -7.69 -24.55
N VAL A 201 10.65 -8.82 -25.17
CA VAL A 201 11.14 -8.88 -26.55
C VAL A 201 10.16 -8.19 -27.52
N LYS A 202 8.87 -8.39 -27.31
CA LYS A 202 7.83 -7.87 -28.18
C LYS A 202 7.52 -6.37 -27.96
N ASN A 203 7.59 -5.87 -26.74
CA ASN A 203 6.99 -4.59 -26.37
C ASN A 203 8.01 -3.54 -25.87
N SER A 204 9.23 -3.94 -25.50
CA SER A 204 10.17 -3.07 -24.78
C SER A 204 10.52 -1.77 -25.50
N ASP A 205 10.46 -1.72 -26.82
CA ASP A 205 10.72 -0.49 -27.60
C ASP A 205 9.71 0.62 -27.35
N GLN A 206 8.54 0.29 -26.82
CA GLN A 206 7.47 1.23 -26.48
C GLN A 206 7.41 1.52 -24.97
N LEU A 207 8.05 0.69 -24.13
CA LEU A 207 7.91 0.77 -22.67
C LEU A 207 8.83 1.83 -22.06
N ALA A 208 8.23 2.87 -21.47
CA ALA A 208 8.93 3.83 -20.62
C ALA A 208 9.30 3.20 -19.27
N GLY A 209 8.40 2.43 -18.69
CA GLY A 209 8.62 1.76 -17.43
C GLY A 209 7.68 0.57 -17.21
N PHE A 210 8.05 -0.25 -16.24
CA PHE A 210 7.23 -1.33 -15.70
C PHE A 210 6.98 -1.07 -14.22
N ILE A 211 5.69 -0.95 -13.82
CA ILE A 211 5.31 -0.74 -12.42
C ILE A 211 4.76 -2.02 -11.79
N ILE A 212 5.15 -2.30 -10.55
CA ILE A 212 4.72 -3.49 -9.81
C ILE A 212 4.74 -3.23 -8.30
N GLU A 213 3.78 -3.81 -7.57
CA GLU A 213 3.82 -3.96 -6.11
C GLU A 213 4.79 -5.11 -5.79
N PRO A 214 5.94 -4.89 -5.08
CA PRO A 214 6.90 -5.95 -4.80
C PRO A 214 6.31 -7.00 -3.84
N ILE A 215 6.44 -8.28 -4.19
CA ILE A 215 6.13 -9.46 -3.35
C ILE A 215 4.65 -9.61 -2.99
N ILE A 216 3.95 -8.53 -2.64
CA ILE A 216 2.54 -8.56 -2.24
C ILE A 216 1.74 -7.64 -3.16
N GLN A 217 0.86 -8.20 -3.99
CA GLN A 217 -0.21 -7.45 -4.64
C GLN A 217 -1.37 -7.30 -3.65
N GLY A 218 -1.56 -6.10 -3.12
CA GLY A 218 -2.52 -5.84 -2.05
C GLY A 218 -3.98 -5.87 -2.52
N ALA A 219 -4.51 -4.73 -2.95
CA ALA A 219 -5.92 -4.58 -3.35
C ALA A 219 -6.34 -5.49 -4.53
N GLY A 220 -5.39 -5.91 -5.35
CA GLY A 220 -5.62 -6.82 -6.47
C GLY A 220 -5.76 -8.30 -6.10
N GLY A 221 -5.87 -8.64 -4.81
CA GLY A 221 -6.15 -10.01 -4.41
C GLY A 221 -5.34 -10.54 -3.22
N MET A 222 -4.61 -9.70 -2.52
CA MET A 222 -3.73 -10.10 -1.40
C MET A 222 -2.86 -11.29 -1.78
N ARG A 223 -2.18 -11.17 -2.94
CA ARG A 223 -1.42 -12.24 -3.60
C ARG A 223 0.04 -12.14 -3.19
N PHE A 224 0.60 -13.22 -2.69
CA PHE A 224 2.03 -13.32 -2.37
C PHE A 224 2.72 -14.09 -3.47
N TYR A 225 3.81 -13.57 -4.03
CA TYR A 225 4.52 -14.18 -5.14
C TYR A 225 6.03 -14.28 -4.88
N SER A 226 6.68 -15.18 -5.62
CA SER A 226 8.09 -15.49 -5.44
C SER A 226 9.01 -14.30 -5.74
N PRO A 227 10.02 -14.05 -4.90
CA PRO A 227 11.08 -13.09 -5.18
C PRO A 227 11.76 -13.29 -6.54
N GLN A 228 11.81 -14.53 -7.06
CA GLN A 228 12.40 -14.84 -8.36
C GLN A 228 11.68 -14.11 -9.52
N TYR A 229 10.37 -13.87 -9.41
CA TYR A 229 9.66 -13.10 -10.44
C TYR A 229 10.16 -11.66 -10.49
N PHE A 230 10.38 -11.05 -9.33
CA PHE A 230 10.85 -9.68 -9.24
C PHE A 230 12.33 -9.56 -9.67
N GLN A 231 13.16 -10.58 -9.37
CA GLN A 231 14.53 -10.67 -9.87
C GLN A 231 14.59 -10.75 -11.40
N LEU A 232 13.77 -11.63 -12.01
CA LEU A 232 13.67 -11.72 -13.46
C LEU A 232 13.19 -10.43 -14.09
N LEU A 233 12.19 -9.77 -13.47
CA LEU A 233 11.69 -8.50 -13.94
C LEU A 233 12.78 -7.42 -13.93
N ARG A 234 13.60 -7.34 -12.88
CA ARG A 234 14.74 -6.43 -12.80
C ARG A 234 15.72 -6.67 -13.95
N GLN A 235 16.12 -7.93 -14.14
CA GLN A 235 17.02 -8.32 -15.22
C GLN A 235 16.48 -7.87 -16.59
N LEU A 236 15.22 -8.16 -16.90
CA LEU A 236 14.61 -7.79 -18.18
C LEU A 236 14.48 -6.27 -18.34
N CYS A 237 14.17 -5.54 -17.29
CA CYS A 237 14.15 -4.08 -17.31
C CYS A 237 15.52 -3.50 -17.66
N ASP A 238 16.60 -4.06 -17.09
CA ASP A 238 17.99 -3.65 -17.39
C ASP A 238 18.37 -3.94 -18.84
N GLU A 239 18.15 -5.17 -19.29
CA GLU A 239 18.49 -5.61 -20.65
C GLU A 239 17.79 -4.77 -21.73
N HIS A 240 16.56 -4.35 -21.44
CA HIS A 240 15.73 -3.62 -22.40
C HIS A 240 15.62 -2.11 -22.15
N ASN A 241 16.36 -1.55 -21.21
CA ASN A 241 16.29 -0.12 -20.83
C ASN A 241 14.87 0.35 -20.50
N VAL A 242 14.12 -0.43 -19.75
CA VAL A 242 12.80 -0.12 -19.21
C VAL A 242 12.97 0.26 -17.74
N VAL A 243 12.37 1.38 -17.31
CA VAL A 243 12.46 1.82 -15.91
C VAL A 243 11.65 0.88 -15.02
N LEU A 244 12.27 0.26 -14.01
CA LEU A 244 11.56 -0.51 -13.01
C LEU A 244 11.05 0.40 -11.89
N ILE A 245 9.72 0.46 -11.73
CA ILE A 245 9.04 1.22 -10.68
C ILE A 245 8.50 0.22 -9.65
N ALA A 246 9.04 0.25 -8.43
CA ALA A 246 8.53 -0.52 -7.31
C ALA A 246 7.55 0.31 -6.49
N ASP A 247 6.29 -0.10 -6.43
CA ASP A 247 5.30 0.52 -5.57
C ASP A 247 5.30 -0.12 -4.18
N GLU A 248 6.03 0.49 -3.26
CA GLU A 248 6.14 0.10 -1.85
C GLU A 248 5.16 0.85 -0.93
N ILE A 249 4.13 1.49 -1.48
CA ILE A 249 3.16 2.27 -0.70
C ILE A 249 2.44 1.39 0.34
N ALA A 250 2.12 0.14 -0.02
CA ALA A 250 1.49 -0.81 0.88
C ALA A 250 2.51 -1.74 1.55
N THR A 251 3.53 -2.18 0.82
CA THR A 251 4.47 -3.22 1.22
C THR A 251 5.62 -2.71 2.08
N GLY A 252 5.98 -1.45 1.93
CA GLY A 252 7.08 -0.83 2.65
C GLY A 252 6.88 -0.74 4.17
N PHE A 253 7.98 -0.44 4.85
CA PHE A 253 8.04 -0.25 6.30
C PHE A 253 7.67 -1.48 7.12
N GLY A 254 8.00 -2.69 6.63
CA GLY A 254 7.94 -3.91 7.41
C GLY A 254 6.82 -4.89 7.07
N ARG A 255 5.81 -4.52 6.29
CA ARG A 255 4.61 -5.34 6.08
C ARG A 255 4.88 -6.74 5.55
N SER A 256 5.84 -6.90 4.66
CA SER A 256 6.18 -8.19 4.05
C SER A 256 7.16 -9.04 4.87
N GLY A 257 7.67 -8.52 6.00
CA GLY A 257 8.72 -9.19 6.77
C GLY A 257 10.12 -8.59 6.58
N LYS A 258 10.30 -7.71 5.60
CA LYS A 258 11.49 -6.89 5.37
C LYS A 258 11.13 -5.42 5.44
N LEU A 259 12.11 -4.52 5.67
CA LEU A 259 11.83 -3.09 5.75
C LEU A 259 11.18 -2.59 4.45
N PHE A 260 11.69 -3.02 3.30
CA PHE A 260 11.06 -2.87 1.99
C PHE A 260 10.93 -4.24 1.32
N ALA A 261 9.81 -4.49 0.63
CA ALA A 261 9.55 -5.80 0.05
C ALA A 261 10.53 -6.18 -1.07
N CYS A 262 11.10 -5.20 -1.79
CA CYS A 262 12.14 -5.45 -2.79
C CYS A 262 13.41 -6.11 -2.19
N GLU A 263 13.65 -6.01 -0.89
CA GLU A 263 14.78 -6.66 -0.20
C GLU A 263 14.68 -8.20 -0.25
N HIS A 264 13.48 -8.78 -0.33
CA HIS A 264 13.31 -10.22 -0.50
C HIS A 264 13.96 -10.74 -1.78
N ALA A 265 13.97 -9.92 -2.82
CA ALA A 265 14.61 -10.24 -4.10
C ALA A 265 16.08 -9.79 -4.17
N ALA A 266 16.57 -9.08 -3.14
CA ALA A 266 17.89 -8.47 -3.11
C ALA A 266 18.16 -7.55 -4.33
N ILE A 267 17.14 -6.81 -4.77
CA ILE A 267 17.23 -5.86 -5.91
C ILE A 267 16.89 -4.44 -5.48
N SER A 268 17.38 -3.48 -6.26
CA SER A 268 16.96 -2.07 -6.16
C SER A 268 16.20 -1.66 -7.42
N PRO A 269 15.06 -0.97 -7.29
CA PRO A 269 14.35 -0.42 -8.44
C PRO A 269 15.02 0.88 -8.92
N ASP A 270 14.63 1.35 -10.12
CA ASP A 270 15.05 2.65 -10.63
C ASP A 270 14.26 3.78 -9.99
N ILE A 271 12.98 3.52 -9.73
CA ILE A 271 12.05 4.43 -9.02
C ILE A 271 11.29 3.61 -7.97
N MET A 272 11.09 4.19 -6.79
CA MET A 272 10.31 3.61 -5.71
C MET A 272 9.28 4.60 -5.19
N THR A 273 8.04 4.18 -4.99
CA THR A 273 7.01 4.97 -4.33
C THR A 273 6.74 4.44 -2.92
N ILE A 274 6.60 5.35 -1.96
CA ILE A 274 6.32 5.04 -0.54
C ILE A 274 5.21 5.95 -0.01
N GLY A 275 4.43 5.45 0.95
CA GLY A 275 3.31 6.19 1.56
C GLY A 275 2.76 5.47 2.78
N LYS A 276 1.46 5.61 3.05
CA LYS A 276 0.73 4.92 4.14
C LYS A 276 1.48 4.90 5.48
N ALA A 277 2.21 3.82 5.79
CA ALA A 277 2.99 3.66 7.01
C ALA A 277 4.06 4.74 7.23
N LEU A 278 4.46 5.45 6.17
CA LEU A 278 5.45 6.53 6.24
C LEU A 278 5.15 7.55 7.35
N THR A 279 3.88 7.89 7.55
CA THR A 279 3.45 8.83 8.61
C THR A 279 2.83 8.13 9.84
N GLY A 280 2.83 6.79 9.87
CA GLY A 280 2.16 6.04 10.92
C GLY A 280 0.64 6.26 10.99
N GLY A 281 0.01 6.67 9.88
CA GLY A 281 -1.43 6.94 9.81
C GLY A 281 -1.86 8.34 10.25
N TYR A 282 -0.92 9.24 10.57
CA TYR A 282 -1.23 10.57 11.11
C TYR A 282 -1.63 11.59 10.04
N MET A 283 -1.03 11.51 8.88
CA MET A 283 -1.29 12.46 7.77
C MET A 283 -1.18 11.78 6.43
N THR A 284 -1.92 12.30 5.44
CA THR A 284 -1.69 11.96 4.04
C THR A 284 -0.31 12.50 3.63
N PHE A 285 0.53 11.64 3.13
CA PHE A 285 1.88 11.96 2.66
C PHE A 285 2.48 10.76 1.94
N ALA A 286 3.31 11.02 0.93
CA ALA A 286 4.02 10.01 0.18
C ALA A 286 5.32 10.58 -0.37
N ALA A 287 6.15 9.73 -0.98
CA ALA A 287 7.32 10.17 -1.72
C ALA A 287 7.60 9.24 -2.91
N THR A 288 8.18 9.81 -3.95
CA THR A 288 8.77 9.10 -5.08
C THR A 288 10.28 9.28 -4.98
N LEU A 289 11.01 8.18 -4.94
CA LEU A 289 12.47 8.17 -4.92
C LEU A 289 12.97 7.65 -6.27
N CYS A 290 14.09 8.17 -6.75
CA CYS A 290 14.72 7.66 -7.96
C CYS A 290 16.24 7.62 -7.84
N THR A 291 16.88 6.92 -8.78
CA THR A 291 18.33 6.88 -8.88
C THR A 291 18.89 8.25 -9.27
N ARG A 292 20.14 8.51 -8.87
CA ARG A 292 20.88 9.71 -9.31
C ARG A 292 20.94 9.82 -10.82
N THR A 293 21.11 8.71 -11.53
CA THR A 293 21.13 8.66 -13.00
C THR A 293 19.85 9.23 -13.62
N ILE A 294 18.68 8.86 -13.10
CA ILE A 294 17.40 9.41 -13.59
C ILE A 294 17.34 10.93 -13.33
N ALA A 295 17.66 11.35 -12.11
CA ALA A 295 17.62 12.75 -11.73
C ALA A 295 18.56 13.62 -12.60
N ASP A 296 19.80 13.16 -12.82
CA ASP A 296 20.81 13.90 -13.59
C ASP A 296 20.44 13.98 -15.07
N ILE A 297 20.00 12.89 -15.69
CA ILE A 297 19.60 12.87 -17.10
C ILE A 297 18.41 13.80 -17.35
N ILE A 298 17.40 13.80 -16.45
CA ILE A 298 16.28 14.72 -16.54
C ILE A 298 16.77 16.17 -16.39
N SER A 299 17.57 16.46 -15.36
CA SER A 299 18.01 17.82 -15.02
C SER A 299 18.94 18.44 -16.06
N GLN A 300 19.63 17.63 -16.87
CA GLN A 300 20.51 18.07 -17.95
C GLN A 300 19.85 18.12 -19.33
N SER A 301 18.56 17.76 -19.40
CA SER A 301 17.80 17.74 -20.66
C SER A 301 17.27 19.13 -21.05
N ASP A 302 16.69 19.22 -22.26
CA ASP A 302 15.99 20.42 -22.74
C ASP A 302 14.76 20.77 -21.87
N TYR A 303 14.26 19.81 -21.05
CA TYR A 303 13.14 19.97 -20.12
C TYR A 303 13.58 19.55 -18.71
N PRO A 304 14.38 20.35 -17.99
CA PRO A 304 15.04 19.93 -16.75
C PRO A 304 14.09 19.88 -15.54
N SER A 305 12.89 20.46 -15.63
CA SER A 305 11.96 20.56 -14.52
C SER A 305 10.95 19.42 -14.54
N LEU A 306 10.78 18.73 -13.42
CA LEU A 306 9.68 17.79 -13.25
C LEU A 306 8.39 18.59 -13.02
N MET A 307 7.47 18.54 -14.00
CA MET A 307 6.25 19.35 -14.01
C MET A 307 5.16 18.79 -13.10
N HIS A 308 5.41 18.87 -11.80
CA HIS A 308 4.48 18.54 -10.72
C HIS A 308 4.85 19.35 -9.48
N GLY A 309 3.88 19.96 -8.78
CA GLY A 309 4.15 20.82 -7.63
C GLY A 309 2.88 21.14 -6.86
N PRO A 310 2.37 20.21 -6.03
CA PRO A 310 1.17 20.45 -5.23
C PRO A 310 1.46 21.46 -4.12
N THR A 311 0.43 22.20 -3.71
CA THR A 311 0.52 23.27 -2.70
C THR A 311 1.14 22.78 -1.39
N PHE A 312 0.78 21.58 -0.94
CA PHE A 312 1.26 21.00 0.32
C PHE A 312 2.47 20.09 0.19
N MET A 313 3.14 20.08 -0.96
CA MET A 313 4.37 19.31 -1.17
C MET A 313 5.38 19.55 -0.05
N GLY A 314 5.92 18.47 0.52
CA GLY A 314 6.90 18.55 1.59
C GLY A 314 6.35 19.19 2.89
N ASN A 315 5.06 19.04 3.17
CA ASN A 315 4.43 19.64 4.35
C ASN A 315 5.25 19.42 5.63
N PRO A 316 5.62 20.49 6.39
CA PRO A 316 6.46 20.38 7.58
C PRO A 316 5.93 19.47 8.69
N LEU A 317 4.57 19.47 8.91
CA LEU A 317 3.97 18.59 9.90
C LEU A 317 4.08 17.13 9.46
N ALA A 318 3.77 16.84 8.20
CA ALA A 318 3.88 15.49 7.64
C ALA A 318 5.34 14.99 7.66
N CYS A 319 6.31 15.83 7.27
CA CYS A 319 7.73 15.49 7.35
C CYS A 319 8.19 15.21 8.79
N ALA A 320 7.71 15.99 9.77
CA ALA A 320 8.09 15.80 11.16
C ALA A 320 7.53 14.49 11.74
N VAL A 321 6.25 14.18 11.47
CA VAL A 321 5.66 12.92 11.96
C VAL A 321 6.23 11.72 11.21
N ALA A 322 6.55 11.84 9.91
CA ALA A 322 7.21 10.78 9.15
C ALA A 322 8.60 10.46 9.70
N CYS A 323 9.38 11.47 10.09
CA CYS A 323 10.66 11.25 10.80
C CYS A 323 10.47 10.45 12.08
N ALA A 324 9.47 10.80 12.90
CA ALA A 324 9.19 10.09 14.14
C ALA A 324 8.65 8.67 13.91
N SER A 325 7.86 8.47 12.85
CA SER A 325 7.38 7.15 12.43
C SER A 325 8.54 6.24 12.02
N ILE A 326 9.47 6.74 11.19
CA ILE A 326 10.66 5.98 10.80
C ILE A 326 11.52 5.63 12.03
N ASP A 327 11.74 6.58 12.97
CA ASP A 327 12.49 6.30 14.20
C ASP A 327 11.85 5.19 15.04
N LEU A 328 10.52 5.13 15.08
CA LEU A 328 9.80 4.05 15.73
C LEU A 328 9.99 2.72 15.01
N ILE A 329 9.82 2.69 13.69
CA ILE A 329 10.01 1.47 12.88
C ILE A 329 11.43 0.92 13.09
N LEU A 330 12.44 1.77 13.02
CA LEU A 330 13.84 1.37 13.25
C LEU A 330 14.14 0.97 14.70
N SER A 331 13.30 1.36 15.66
CA SER A 331 13.44 0.93 17.06
C SER A 331 12.84 -0.47 17.31
N TYR A 332 12.04 -0.97 16.39
CA TYR A 332 11.58 -2.37 16.40
C TYR A 332 12.63 -3.23 15.71
N ASP A 333 12.84 -4.43 16.17
CA ASP A 333 13.43 -5.49 15.32
C ASP A 333 12.31 -5.96 14.38
N ILE A 334 12.15 -5.24 13.25
CA ILE A 334 10.97 -5.40 12.39
C ILE A 334 10.89 -6.81 11.77
N GLU A 335 12.04 -7.40 11.43
CA GLU A 335 12.09 -8.76 10.87
C GLU A 335 11.68 -9.78 11.92
N ALA A 336 12.27 -9.74 13.10
CA ALA A 336 11.90 -10.64 14.19
C ALA A 336 10.45 -10.42 14.65
N ARG A 337 9.99 -9.15 14.73
CA ARG A 337 8.62 -8.82 15.12
C ARG A 337 7.60 -9.37 14.12
N THR A 338 7.80 -9.15 12.85
CA THR A 338 6.85 -9.61 11.81
C THR A 338 6.91 -11.12 11.60
N ALA A 339 8.08 -11.74 11.76
CA ALA A 339 8.19 -13.21 11.77
C ALA A 339 7.40 -13.84 12.92
N ASN A 340 7.47 -13.25 14.13
CA ASN A 340 6.65 -13.70 15.25
C ASN A 340 5.15 -13.49 14.98
N MET A 341 4.74 -12.32 14.45
CA MET A 341 3.35 -12.07 14.06
C MET A 341 2.86 -13.10 13.04
N GLN A 342 3.66 -13.40 12.02
CA GLN A 342 3.35 -14.43 11.02
C GLN A 342 3.10 -15.78 11.69
N SER A 343 4.02 -16.22 12.56
CA SER A 343 3.89 -17.50 13.27
C SER A 343 2.61 -17.61 14.11
N VAL A 344 2.26 -16.53 14.84
CA VAL A 344 1.00 -16.47 15.61
C VAL A 344 -0.21 -16.56 14.68
N MET A 345 -0.23 -15.77 13.59
CA MET A 345 -1.34 -15.77 12.63
C MET A 345 -1.49 -17.14 11.94
N GLU A 346 -0.39 -17.75 11.51
CA GLU A 346 -0.39 -19.09 10.89
C GLU A 346 -0.98 -20.13 11.86
N GLN A 347 -0.52 -20.15 13.11
CA GLN A 347 -1.00 -21.08 14.13
C GLN A 347 -2.49 -20.88 14.42
N GLN A 348 -2.91 -19.63 14.64
CA GLN A 348 -4.29 -19.33 15.07
C GLN A 348 -5.31 -19.46 13.93
N LEU A 349 -4.90 -19.18 12.67
CA LEU A 349 -5.80 -19.24 11.51
C LEU A 349 -5.76 -20.60 10.79
N ALA A 350 -4.84 -21.50 11.11
CA ALA A 350 -4.75 -22.84 10.50
C ALA A 350 -6.10 -23.60 10.49
N PRO A 351 -6.94 -23.55 11.53
CA PRO A 351 -8.23 -24.26 11.52
C PRO A 351 -9.18 -23.79 10.41
N ALA A 352 -9.02 -22.55 9.90
CA ALA A 352 -9.87 -22.02 8.84
C ALA A 352 -9.80 -22.84 7.54
N VAL A 353 -8.66 -23.50 7.27
CA VAL A 353 -8.47 -24.35 6.08
C VAL A 353 -9.51 -25.47 5.99
N SER A 354 -9.98 -25.96 7.15
CA SER A 354 -10.95 -27.06 7.23
C SER A 354 -12.41 -26.60 7.15
N LEU A 355 -12.68 -25.29 7.12
CA LEU A 355 -14.03 -24.76 7.01
C LEU A 355 -14.56 -24.89 5.59
N ASN A 356 -15.74 -25.50 5.43
CA ASN A 356 -16.41 -25.51 4.15
C ASN A 356 -16.72 -24.07 3.71
N GLY A 357 -16.33 -23.69 2.47
CA GLY A 357 -16.45 -22.33 1.97
C GLY A 357 -15.17 -21.49 2.06
N VAL A 358 -14.09 -21.99 2.69
CA VAL A 358 -12.75 -21.41 2.61
C VAL A 358 -12.00 -22.04 1.44
N ALA A 359 -11.38 -21.19 0.62
CA ALA A 359 -10.58 -21.62 -0.52
C ALA A 359 -9.09 -21.75 -0.15
N GLU A 360 -8.56 -20.79 0.61
CA GLU A 360 -7.13 -20.74 0.98
C GLU A 360 -6.92 -19.91 2.25
N VAL A 361 -5.89 -20.25 3.01
CA VAL A 361 -5.34 -19.42 4.10
C VAL A 361 -3.86 -19.21 3.84
N ARG A 362 -3.39 -17.97 3.89
CA ARG A 362 -1.98 -17.62 3.64
C ARG A 362 -1.52 -16.46 4.51
N CYS A 363 -0.26 -16.50 4.91
CA CYS A 363 0.38 -15.47 5.73
C CYS A 363 1.73 -15.09 5.12
N LEU A 364 2.11 -13.82 5.26
CA LEU A 364 3.45 -13.34 4.96
C LEU A 364 3.74 -12.08 5.79
N GLY A 365 4.81 -12.12 6.58
CA GLY A 365 5.15 -10.99 7.47
C GLY A 365 4.01 -10.63 8.41
N ALA A 366 3.57 -9.38 8.37
CA ALA A 366 2.46 -8.89 9.20
C ALA A 366 1.11 -8.85 8.43
N VAL A 367 0.88 -9.79 7.52
CA VAL A 367 -0.35 -9.92 6.73
C VAL A 367 -0.85 -11.36 6.75
N ALA A 368 -2.14 -11.55 7.04
CA ALA A 368 -2.80 -12.85 6.91
C ALA A 368 -4.12 -12.73 6.14
N VAL A 369 -4.45 -13.75 5.38
CA VAL A 369 -5.61 -13.79 4.49
C VAL A 369 -6.35 -15.10 4.64
N ILE A 370 -7.66 -15.04 4.83
CA ILE A 370 -8.59 -16.16 4.64
C ILE A 370 -9.36 -15.86 3.36
N GLU A 371 -9.08 -16.57 2.29
CA GLU A 371 -9.81 -16.42 1.03
C GLU A 371 -11.02 -17.35 1.02
N LEU A 372 -12.21 -16.79 0.86
CA LEU A 372 -13.45 -17.54 0.75
C LEU A 372 -13.69 -17.99 -0.70
N GLN A 373 -14.52 -18.98 -0.89
CA GLN A 373 -14.94 -19.40 -2.24
C GLN A 373 -15.87 -18.35 -2.89
N GLU A 374 -16.66 -17.64 -2.07
CA GLU A 374 -17.60 -16.61 -2.52
C GLU A 374 -17.37 -15.27 -1.84
N ALA A 375 -17.85 -14.19 -2.48
CA ALA A 375 -17.77 -12.86 -1.93
C ALA A 375 -18.58 -12.71 -0.63
N VAL A 376 -18.06 -11.89 0.28
CA VAL A 376 -18.66 -11.61 1.59
C VAL A 376 -19.91 -10.73 1.43
N ASN A 377 -21.00 -11.10 2.10
CA ASN A 377 -22.12 -10.21 2.34
C ASN A 377 -21.77 -9.23 3.47
N MET A 378 -21.35 -8.02 3.12
CA MET A 378 -20.81 -7.04 4.08
C MET A 378 -21.76 -6.68 5.23
N PRO A 379 -23.08 -6.41 5.04
CA PRO A 379 -24.00 -6.13 6.14
C PRO A 379 -23.98 -7.21 7.22
N VAL A 380 -24.02 -8.49 6.82
CA VAL A 380 -24.01 -9.63 7.75
C VAL A 380 -22.64 -9.78 8.41
N PHE A 381 -21.57 -9.66 7.61
CA PHE A 381 -20.22 -9.84 8.10
C PHE A 381 -19.80 -8.73 9.07
N GLN A 382 -20.16 -7.47 8.78
CA GLN A 382 -19.88 -6.33 9.65
C GLN A 382 -20.54 -6.47 11.03
N SER A 383 -21.77 -6.94 11.11
CA SER A 383 -22.44 -7.20 12.40
C SER A 383 -21.68 -8.24 13.22
N LEU A 384 -21.25 -9.33 12.58
CA LEU A 384 -20.46 -10.37 13.23
C LEU A 384 -19.11 -9.86 13.76
N LEU A 385 -18.44 -8.97 13.01
CA LEU A 385 -17.19 -8.35 13.46
C LEU A 385 -17.39 -7.56 14.74
N ILE A 386 -18.40 -6.70 14.79
CA ILE A 386 -18.72 -5.86 15.96
C ILE A 386 -19.07 -6.74 17.16
N GLU A 387 -19.94 -7.75 16.97
CA GLU A 387 -20.34 -8.71 18.01
C GLU A 387 -19.12 -9.46 18.62
N ASN A 388 -18.04 -9.61 17.86
CA ASN A 388 -16.82 -10.26 18.30
C ASN A 388 -15.67 -9.31 18.66
N GLY A 389 -15.94 -8.00 18.75
CA GLY A 389 -14.99 -6.99 19.25
C GLY A 389 -13.80 -6.72 18.34
N ILE A 390 -13.93 -6.93 17.04
CA ILE A 390 -12.87 -6.71 16.06
C ILE A 390 -13.36 -5.88 14.87
N TRP A 391 -12.43 -5.23 14.21
CA TRP A 391 -12.68 -4.52 12.96
C TRP A 391 -11.75 -4.99 11.85
N VAL A 392 -12.32 -5.52 10.78
CA VAL A 392 -11.64 -5.82 9.52
C VAL A 392 -12.52 -5.38 8.35
N ARG A 393 -11.91 -5.15 7.18
CA ARG A 393 -12.65 -4.72 5.98
C ARG A 393 -12.40 -5.71 4.84
N PRO A 394 -13.19 -6.77 4.72
CA PRO A 394 -13.11 -7.70 3.61
C PRO A 394 -13.25 -7.00 2.25
N PHE A 395 -12.61 -7.55 1.23
CA PHE A 395 -12.76 -7.11 -0.15
C PHE A 395 -13.13 -8.31 -1.03
N GLY A 396 -14.33 -8.28 -1.63
CA GLY A 396 -14.86 -9.41 -2.36
C GLY A 396 -14.88 -10.68 -1.49
N LYS A 397 -14.10 -11.69 -1.86
CA LYS A 397 -13.94 -12.95 -1.11
C LYS A 397 -12.76 -12.97 -0.14
N LEU A 398 -12.02 -11.88 -0.03
CA LEU A 398 -10.81 -11.80 0.79
C LEU A 398 -11.14 -11.25 2.18
N VAL A 399 -10.97 -12.06 3.18
CA VAL A 399 -11.01 -11.67 4.59
C VAL A 399 -9.56 -11.64 5.08
N TYR A 400 -9.05 -10.47 5.42
CA TYR A 400 -7.62 -10.31 5.69
C TYR A 400 -7.36 -9.36 6.86
N ILE A 401 -6.21 -9.56 7.51
CA ILE A 401 -5.72 -8.72 8.59
C ILE A 401 -4.28 -8.27 8.31
N MET A 402 -3.97 -7.07 8.76
CA MET A 402 -2.66 -6.46 8.74
C MET A 402 -2.52 -5.55 9.99
N PRO A 403 -2.50 -6.15 11.18
CA PRO A 403 -2.57 -5.42 12.45
C PRO A 403 -1.36 -4.51 12.66
N PRO A 404 -1.46 -3.53 13.59
CA PRO A 404 -0.33 -2.69 13.98
C PRO A 404 0.82 -3.51 14.58
N TYR A 405 2.08 -3.08 14.40
CA TYR A 405 3.24 -3.79 14.95
C TYR A 405 3.31 -3.78 16.48
N VAL A 406 2.61 -2.84 17.10
CA VAL A 406 2.53 -2.71 18.57
C VAL A 406 1.55 -3.68 19.24
N ILE A 407 0.77 -4.44 18.46
CA ILE A 407 -0.15 -5.45 18.98
C ILE A 407 0.64 -6.51 19.76
N THR A 408 0.22 -6.85 20.96
CA THR A 408 0.85 -7.94 21.72
C THR A 408 0.47 -9.31 21.14
N ASP A 409 1.20 -10.35 21.50
CA ASP A 409 0.90 -11.71 21.00
C ASP A 409 -0.45 -12.23 21.52
N ASP A 410 -0.85 -11.87 22.75
CA ASP A 410 -2.16 -12.18 23.32
C ASP A 410 -3.29 -11.45 22.56
N GLU A 411 -3.09 -10.17 22.25
CA GLU A 411 -4.06 -9.38 21.47
C GLU A 411 -4.17 -9.88 20.04
N LEU A 412 -3.05 -10.26 19.41
CA LEU A 412 -3.02 -10.85 18.07
C LEU A 412 -3.73 -12.21 18.05
N THR A 413 -3.50 -13.03 19.07
CA THR A 413 -4.21 -14.30 19.27
C THR A 413 -5.72 -14.05 19.40
N THR A 414 -6.11 -13.07 20.21
CA THR A 414 -7.52 -12.68 20.39
C THR A 414 -8.14 -12.23 19.06
N LEU A 415 -7.44 -11.38 18.28
CA LEU A 415 -7.89 -10.94 16.96
C LEU A 415 -8.10 -12.12 16.00
N CYS A 416 -7.13 -13.03 15.93
CA CYS A 416 -7.20 -14.19 15.03
C CYS A 416 -8.32 -15.14 15.42
N GLN A 417 -8.51 -15.44 16.71
CA GLN A 417 -9.57 -16.31 17.21
C GLN A 417 -10.96 -15.70 16.98
N ALA A 418 -11.11 -14.39 17.21
CA ALA A 418 -12.34 -13.68 16.90
C ALA A 418 -12.65 -13.72 15.40
N LEU A 419 -11.64 -13.50 14.54
CA LEU A 419 -11.78 -13.57 13.09
C LEU A 419 -12.21 -14.98 12.64
N LEU A 420 -11.56 -16.02 13.15
CA LEU A 420 -11.91 -17.42 12.86
C LEU A 420 -13.37 -17.72 13.24
N LYS A 421 -13.80 -17.25 14.43
CA LYS A 421 -15.19 -17.39 14.89
C LYS A 421 -16.17 -16.64 13.98
N VAL A 422 -15.85 -15.42 13.57
CA VAL A 422 -16.64 -14.63 12.60
C VAL A 422 -16.80 -15.39 11.29
N VAL A 423 -15.70 -15.86 10.70
CA VAL A 423 -15.72 -16.62 9.42
C VAL A 423 -16.55 -17.89 9.56
N SER A 424 -16.33 -18.70 10.61
CA SER A 424 -17.09 -19.91 10.85
C SER A 424 -18.60 -19.65 11.03
N SER A 425 -18.97 -18.64 11.83
CA SER A 425 -20.37 -18.26 12.04
C SER A 425 -21.02 -17.72 10.76
N TYR A 426 -20.26 -16.99 9.93
CA TYR A 426 -20.74 -16.48 8.66
C TYR A 426 -21.04 -17.59 7.65
N LEU A 427 -20.13 -18.56 7.53
CA LEU A 427 -20.30 -19.70 6.62
C LEU A 427 -21.45 -20.60 7.03
N THR A 428 -21.65 -20.86 8.33
CA THR A 428 -22.78 -21.66 8.83
C THR A 428 -24.14 -20.98 8.70
N ARG A 429 -24.19 -19.64 8.62
CA ARG A 429 -25.48 -18.91 8.40
C ARG A 429 -25.91 -18.91 6.92
N LYS A 430 -25.02 -19.28 5.99
CA LYS A 430 -25.30 -19.40 4.56
C LYS A 430 -25.97 -20.73 4.17
N ASP A 431 -25.77 -21.76 5.01
CA ASP A 431 -26.39 -23.08 4.86
C ASP A 431 -27.79 -23.07 5.51
#